data_7bfac47b11d8033e783f6727de59d801
#
_entry.id   7bfac47b11d8033e783f6727de59d801
#
_cell.length_a   1.000
_cell.length_b   1.000
_cell.length_c   1.000
_cell.angle_alpha   90.00
_cell.angle_beta   90.00
_cell.angle_gamma   90.00
#
_symmetry.space_group_name_H-M   'P 1'
#
loop_
_entity.id
_entity.type
_entity.pdbx_description
1 polymer ?
#
loop_
_entity_poly.entity_id
_entity_poly.type
_entity_poly.pdbx_seq_one_letter_code
_entity_poly.pdbx_strand_id
1 'polypeptide(L)'
;MGSEMCIRDRLYNTSFVIKEPHSKTHISWHQDLTYWGFNDDKQVAAWVALSDATEESGCMHMIPGSHKDGRVNHKTTKDQNNLLHHGQTIENVSEIDAVSVPLKAGEASLHHGWTMHTSYPNLSNDRRIGLTINYISTDMYQTQTDNDSAMLVRGVDQFNHFEMDQPPTQEFDEIAWIKLQEKEALIHETYNKMNK
;
A
#
# COMPACT_ATOMS: atom_id res chain seq x y z
N MET A 1 -11.20 -22.19 5.70
CA MET A 1 -11.99 -21.20 4.98
C MET A 1 -11.06 -20.56 3.98
N GLY A 2 -11.15 -20.96 2.72
CA GLY A 2 -10.49 -20.21 1.64
C GLY A 2 -11.19 -18.87 1.55
N SER A 3 -10.48 -17.78 1.77
CA SER A 3 -11.06 -16.45 1.68
C SER A 3 -11.59 -16.23 0.27
N GLU A 4 -12.77 -15.69 0.12
CA GLU A 4 -13.33 -15.30 -1.19
C GLU A 4 -12.39 -14.33 -1.94
N MET A 5 -11.49 -13.69 -1.23
CA MET A 5 -10.43 -12.85 -1.78
C MET A 5 -9.52 -13.55 -2.80
N CYS A 6 -9.35 -14.87 -2.74
CA CYS A 6 -8.54 -15.61 -3.69
C CYS A 6 -9.26 -16.00 -5.00
N ILE A 7 -10.51 -15.61 -5.19
CA ILE A 7 -11.35 -16.09 -6.30
C ILE A 7 -11.72 -14.98 -7.29
N ARG A 8 -11.76 -13.72 -6.84
CA ARG A 8 -12.20 -12.56 -7.63
C ARG A 8 -11.46 -11.32 -7.16
N ASP A 9 -10.25 -11.14 -7.68
CA ASP A 9 -9.37 -10.09 -7.20
C ASP A 9 -9.06 -9.08 -8.29
N ARG A 10 -9.00 -7.81 -7.88
CA ARG A 10 -8.48 -6.70 -8.66
C ARG A 10 -7.16 -6.23 -8.09
N LEU A 11 -6.22 -5.93 -8.95
CA LEU A 11 -5.07 -5.13 -8.60
C LEU A 11 -5.51 -3.67 -8.62
N TYR A 12 -5.42 -3.00 -7.48
CA TYR A 12 -5.83 -1.60 -7.32
C TYR A 12 -4.70 -0.64 -7.63
N ASN A 13 -3.56 -0.82 -6.98
CA ASN A 13 -2.36 -0.04 -7.29
C ASN A 13 -1.07 -0.82 -6.98
N THR A 14 0.02 -0.30 -7.52
CA THR A 14 1.38 -0.75 -7.22
C THR A 14 2.28 0.45 -6.97
N SER A 15 3.25 0.30 -6.08
CA SER A 15 4.23 1.35 -5.79
C SER A 15 5.60 0.77 -5.48
N PHE A 16 6.64 1.36 -6.06
CA PHE A 16 8.00 1.11 -5.60
C PHE A 16 8.27 1.91 -4.34
N VAL A 17 8.80 1.24 -3.32
CA VAL A 17 9.25 1.86 -2.08
C VAL A 17 10.77 1.70 -1.99
N ILE A 18 11.48 2.77 -2.33
CA ILE A 18 12.94 2.76 -2.43
C ILE A 18 13.53 3.60 -1.30
N LYS A 19 14.48 3.03 -0.58
CA LYS A 19 15.30 3.75 0.40
C LYS A 19 16.75 3.70 -0.02
N GLU A 20 17.32 4.85 -0.31
CA GLU A 20 18.73 4.98 -0.66
C GLU A 20 19.63 4.65 0.55
N PRO A 21 20.90 4.24 0.32
CA PRO A 21 21.86 4.02 1.40
C PRO A 21 21.97 5.23 2.32
N HIS A 22 21.99 5.00 3.62
CA HIS A 22 22.10 6.05 4.65
C HIS A 22 21.07 7.17 4.53
N SER A 23 19.93 6.90 3.89
CA SER A 23 18.82 7.84 3.78
C SER A 23 18.11 8.00 5.12
N LYS A 24 17.69 9.22 5.43
CA LYS A 24 16.83 9.52 6.58
C LYS A 24 15.35 9.20 6.31
N THR A 25 15.01 8.79 5.10
CA THR A 25 13.63 8.52 4.72
C THR A 25 13.09 7.30 5.46
N HIS A 26 11.89 7.42 5.97
CA HIS A 26 11.18 6.36 6.69
C HIS A 26 9.70 6.37 6.30
N ILE A 27 9.00 5.34 6.72
CA ILE A 27 7.54 5.28 6.67
C ILE A 27 7.09 5.13 8.13
N SER A 28 6.35 6.09 8.65
CA SER A 28 5.85 6.04 10.03
C SER A 28 4.76 4.99 10.22
N TRP A 29 4.36 4.73 11.45
CA TRP A 29 3.25 3.85 11.77
C TRP A 29 1.97 4.28 11.08
N HIS A 30 1.38 3.38 10.29
CA HIS A 30 0.18 3.65 9.48
C HIS A 30 -0.60 2.37 9.18
N GLN A 31 -1.75 2.57 8.53
CA GLN A 31 -2.61 1.53 7.96
C GLN A 31 -2.93 1.93 6.52
N ASP A 32 -2.73 1.04 5.56
CA ASP A 32 -2.89 1.32 4.13
C ASP A 32 -4.30 1.78 3.74
N LEU A 33 -5.32 1.09 4.25
CA LEU A 33 -6.73 1.38 3.94
C LEU A 33 -7.19 2.78 4.35
N THR A 34 -6.43 3.49 5.20
CA THR A 34 -6.74 4.86 5.58
C THR A 34 -6.71 5.83 4.39
N TYR A 35 -5.99 5.49 3.32
CA TYR A 35 -5.74 6.38 2.20
C TYR A 35 -6.73 6.27 1.04
N TRP A 36 -7.56 5.23 0.97
CA TRP A 36 -8.21 4.88 -0.29
C TRP A 36 -9.72 5.05 -0.33
N GLY A 37 -10.41 5.23 0.79
CA GLY A 37 -11.83 5.57 0.82
C GLY A 37 -12.77 4.46 0.34
N PHE A 38 -12.43 3.19 0.57
CA PHE A 38 -13.28 2.07 0.21
C PHE A 38 -14.43 1.85 1.18
N ASN A 39 -15.48 1.19 0.70
CA ASN A 39 -16.67 0.79 1.47
C ASN A 39 -16.43 -0.38 2.43
N ASP A 40 -15.40 -1.20 2.17
CA ASP A 40 -15.10 -2.45 2.89
C ASP A 40 -13.60 -2.60 3.07
N ASP A 41 -13.16 -3.61 3.80
CA ASP A 41 -11.76 -3.85 4.14
C ASP A 41 -11.18 -5.15 3.55
N LYS A 42 -11.85 -5.73 2.56
CA LYS A 42 -11.42 -6.93 1.82
C LYS A 42 -10.22 -6.62 0.91
N GLN A 43 -9.14 -6.18 1.51
CA GLN A 43 -7.91 -5.76 0.86
C GLN A 43 -6.72 -6.52 1.46
N VAL A 44 -5.76 -6.86 0.62
CA VAL A 44 -4.47 -7.38 1.03
C VAL A 44 -3.34 -6.66 0.28
N ALA A 45 -2.34 -6.22 1.03
CA ALA A 45 -1.09 -5.72 0.47
C ALA A 45 -0.08 -6.88 0.38
N ALA A 46 0.50 -7.07 -0.80
CA ALA A 46 1.67 -7.90 -1.00
C ALA A 46 2.89 -6.98 -1.12
N TRP A 47 3.86 -7.14 -0.22
CA TRP A 47 5.12 -6.41 -0.30
C TRP A 47 6.22 -7.36 -0.74
N VAL A 48 6.76 -7.15 -1.94
CA VAL A 48 7.79 -8.00 -2.56
C VAL A 48 9.16 -7.33 -2.41
N ALA A 49 10.11 -8.04 -1.81
CA ALA A 49 11.49 -7.58 -1.70
C ALA A 49 12.21 -7.77 -3.05
N LEU A 50 12.59 -6.67 -3.71
CA LEU A 50 13.40 -6.69 -4.93
C LEU A 50 14.90 -6.59 -4.63
N SER A 51 15.25 -6.18 -3.42
CA SER A 51 16.57 -6.29 -2.79
C SER A 51 16.38 -6.82 -1.39
N ASP A 52 17.45 -7.23 -0.72
CA ASP A 52 17.36 -7.66 0.68
C ASP A 52 16.81 -6.53 1.56
N ALA A 53 15.76 -6.84 2.31
CA ALA A 53 15.14 -5.95 3.28
C ALA A 53 15.48 -6.46 4.68
N THR A 54 16.64 -6.05 5.19
CA THR A 54 17.14 -6.42 6.53
C THR A 54 16.73 -5.37 7.57
N GLU A 55 16.96 -5.63 8.85
CA GLU A 55 16.83 -4.63 9.91
C GLU A 55 17.66 -3.38 9.61
N GLU A 56 18.90 -3.55 9.18
CA GLU A 56 19.82 -2.45 8.86
C GLU A 56 19.35 -1.65 7.65
N SER A 57 18.77 -2.30 6.63
CA SER A 57 18.23 -1.60 5.44
C SER A 57 16.80 -1.09 5.64
N GLY A 58 16.23 -1.19 6.85
CA GLY A 58 14.92 -0.70 7.22
C GLY A 58 13.79 -1.57 6.69
N CYS A 59 13.77 -2.86 7.04
CA CYS A 59 12.64 -3.75 6.79
C CYS A 59 11.35 -3.25 7.44
N MET A 60 10.22 -3.85 7.10
CA MET A 60 8.95 -3.50 7.75
C MET A 60 8.91 -4.06 9.18
N HIS A 61 8.22 -3.32 10.05
CA HIS A 61 7.79 -3.76 11.37
C HIS A 61 6.28 -3.69 11.43
N MET A 62 5.64 -4.70 12.02
CA MET A 62 4.18 -4.83 12.07
C MET A 62 3.72 -5.15 13.49
N ILE A 63 2.51 -4.70 13.84
CA ILE A 63 1.83 -5.13 15.08
C ILE A 63 0.91 -6.30 14.74
N PRO A 64 1.24 -7.55 15.16
CA PRO A 64 0.43 -8.71 14.89
C PRO A 64 -1.00 -8.58 15.44
N GLY A 65 -1.98 -8.85 14.60
CA GLY A 65 -3.39 -8.83 14.99
C GLY A 65 -4.05 -7.45 15.01
N SER A 66 -3.31 -6.36 14.82
CA SER A 66 -3.83 -4.98 14.87
C SER A 66 -4.92 -4.67 13.83
N HIS A 67 -5.00 -5.43 12.74
CA HIS A 67 -6.08 -5.30 11.77
C HIS A 67 -7.48 -5.56 12.36
N LYS A 68 -7.59 -6.30 13.48
CA LYS A 68 -8.86 -6.60 14.15
C LYS A 68 -9.48 -5.40 14.84
N ASP A 69 -8.67 -4.39 15.14
CA ASP A 69 -9.11 -3.14 15.77
C ASP A 69 -9.70 -2.16 14.75
N GLY A 70 -9.65 -2.51 13.45
CA GLY A 70 -10.14 -1.67 12.37
C GLY A 70 -9.30 -0.41 12.19
N ARG A 71 -9.95 0.66 11.73
CA ARG A 71 -9.31 1.96 11.46
C ARG A 71 -8.88 2.65 12.75
N VAL A 72 -7.60 3.02 12.82
CA VAL A 72 -7.04 3.86 13.88
C VAL A 72 -6.85 5.29 13.38
N ASN A 73 -6.91 6.26 14.28
CA ASN A 73 -6.74 7.67 13.91
C ASN A 73 -5.29 7.98 13.51
N HIS A 74 -5.12 8.63 12.36
CA HIS A 74 -3.84 9.11 11.86
C HIS A 74 -3.73 10.62 12.02
N LYS A 75 -2.57 11.10 12.41
CA LYS A 75 -2.25 12.52 12.55
C LYS A 75 -1.30 12.97 11.46
N THR A 76 -1.61 14.08 10.82
CA THR A 76 -0.72 14.72 9.85
C THR A 76 0.47 15.35 10.57
N THR A 77 1.68 15.09 10.07
CA THR A 77 2.92 15.73 10.52
C THR A 77 3.54 16.55 9.40
N LYS A 78 4.59 17.31 9.72
CA LYS A 78 5.37 18.07 8.73
C LYS A 78 6.73 17.43 8.45
N ASP A 79 6.90 16.16 8.79
CA ASP A 79 8.16 15.46 8.60
C ASP A 79 8.42 15.18 7.12
N GLN A 80 9.40 15.88 6.56
CA GLN A 80 9.79 15.76 5.16
C GLN A 80 10.52 14.44 4.83
N ASN A 81 11.00 13.73 5.83
CA ASN A 81 11.64 12.42 5.65
C ASN A 81 10.62 11.28 5.65
N ASN A 82 9.38 11.54 6.05
CA ASN A 82 8.32 10.54 6.00
C ASN A 82 7.77 10.41 4.57
N LEU A 83 7.86 9.22 4.00
CA LEU A 83 7.41 8.92 2.63
C LEU A 83 5.89 8.87 2.49
N LEU A 84 5.14 8.82 3.59
CA LEU A 84 3.68 8.86 3.57
C LEU A 84 3.17 10.24 3.17
N HIS A 85 2.05 10.24 2.47
CA HIS A 85 1.37 11.46 2.05
C HIS A 85 1.05 12.35 3.28
N HIS A 86 1.41 13.64 3.22
CA HIS A 86 1.34 14.59 4.34
C HIS A 86 2.06 14.16 5.64
N GLY A 87 2.97 13.18 5.57
CA GLY A 87 3.70 12.70 6.74
C GLY A 87 2.80 12.13 7.83
N GLN A 88 1.70 11.48 7.46
CA GLN A 88 0.77 10.92 8.45
C GLN A 88 1.41 9.86 9.33
N THR A 89 0.95 9.78 10.58
CA THR A 89 1.41 8.78 11.53
C THR A 89 0.31 8.40 12.53
N ILE A 90 0.33 7.17 13.02
CA ILE A 90 -0.41 6.75 14.22
C ILE A 90 0.47 7.08 15.41
N GLU A 91 -0.07 7.84 16.38
CA GLU A 91 0.63 8.19 17.62
C GLU A 91 0.47 7.09 18.69
N ASN A 92 1.45 7.01 19.60
CA ASN A 92 1.41 6.13 20.77
C ASN A 92 1.29 4.63 20.46
N VAL A 93 1.84 4.19 19.35
CA VAL A 93 1.94 2.75 19.05
C VAL A 93 2.90 2.10 20.05
N SER A 94 2.46 0.99 20.68
CA SER A 94 3.33 0.19 21.55
C SER A 94 4.30 -0.61 20.70
N GLU A 95 5.52 -0.13 20.55
CA GLU A 95 6.55 -0.81 19.76
C GLU A 95 7.05 -2.12 20.39
N ILE A 96 6.74 -2.38 21.67
CA ILE A 96 7.12 -3.63 22.33
C ILE A 96 6.46 -4.85 21.69
N ASP A 97 5.30 -4.65 21.04
CA ASP A 97 4.55 -5.69 20.36
C ASP A 97 4.89 -5.78 18.87
N ALA A 98 5.78 -4.92 18.40
CA ALA A 98 6.18 -4.89 17.00
C ALA A 98 7.08 -6.08 16.65
N VAL A 99 6.78 -6.71 15.52
CA VAL A 99 7.59 -7.79 14.96
C VAL A 99 8.23 -7.30 13.67
N SER A 100 9.53 -7.46 13.55
CA SER A 100 10.22 -7.18 12.31
C SER A 100 9.96 -8.26 11.25
N VAL A 101 9.93 -7.83 9.98
CA VAL A 101 9.64 -8.69 8.84
C VAL A 101 10.80 -8.57 7.83
N PRO A 102 12.00 -9.09 8.17
CA PRO A 102 13.11 -9.10 7.22
C PRO A 102 12.81 -10.08 6.09
N LEU A 103 13.12 -9.68 4.85
CA LEU A 103 12.91 -10.48 3.64
C LEU A 103 14.18 -10.46 2.78
N LYS A 104 14.49 -11.59 2.18
CA LYS A 104 15.49 -11.68 1.11
C LYS A 104 14.88 -11.26 -0.23
N ALA A 105 15.73 -10.84 -1.15
CA ALA A 105 15.32 -10.58 -2.53
C ALA A 105 14.54 -11.77 -3.11
N GLY A 106 13.35 -11.50 -3.65
CA GLY A 106 12.42 -12.50 -4.17
C GLY A 106 11.39 -13.04 -3.15
N GLU A 107 11.55 -12.76 -1.87
CA GLU A 107 10.53 -13.08 -0.85
C GLU A 107 9.45 -12.00 -0.78
N ALA A 108 8.29 -12.34 -0.22
CA ALA A 108 7.19 -11.41 -0.05
C ALA A 108 6.47 -11.62 1.28
N SER A 109 5.92 -10.54 1.81
CA SER A 109 4.96 -10.57 2.92
C SER A 109 3.57 -10.21 2.42
N LEU A 110 2.55 -10.75 3.11
CA LEU A 110 1.15 -10.39 2.89
C LEU A 110 0.58 -9.82 4.19
N HIS A 111 -0.10 -8.69 4.09
CA HIS A 111 -0.76 -8.10 5.26
C HIS A 111 -2.09 -7.45 4.88
N HIS A 112 -3.00 -7.44 5.84
CA HIS A 112 -4.30 -6.77 5.72
C HIS A 112 -4.12 -5.26 5.78
N GLY A 113 -4.94 -4.49 5.05
CA GLY A 113 -4.82 -3.04 4.99
C GLY A 113 -5.00 -2.29 6.32
N TRP A 114 -5.66 -2.90 7.31
CA TRP A 114 -5.72 -2.37 8.68
C TRP A 114 -4.57 -2.83 9.57
N THR A 115 -3.59 -3.60 9.09
CA THR A 115 -2.41 -3.93 9.88
C THR A 115 -1.56 -2.68 10.11
N MET A 116 -1.33 -2.32 11.37
CA MET A 116 -0.41 -1.23 11.72
C MET A 116 1.01 -1.65 11.39
N HIS A 117 1.71 -0.86 10.58
CA HIS A 117 3.08 -1.15 10.18
C HIS A 117 3.90 0.12 9.93
N THR A 118 5.21 -0.04 9.94
CA THR A 118 6.21 1.02 9.78
C THR A 118 7.44 0.49 9.07
N SER A 119 8.35 1.38 8.65
CA SER A 119 9.71 0.99 8.27
C SER A 119 10.71 2.11 8.53
N TYR A 120 11.76 1.77 9.29
CA TYR A 120 12.80 2.72 9.71
C TYR A 120 13.74 3.11 8.56
N PRO A 121 14.61 4.12 8.76
CA PRO A 121 15.61 4.52 7.77
C PRO A 121 16.52 3.38 7.32
N ASN A 122 17.04 3.48 6.11
CA ASN A 122 18.06 2.57 5.62
C ASN A 122 19.45 3.03 6.10
N LEU A 123 20.06 2.26 6.99
CA LEU A 123 21.41 2.52 7.54
C LEU A 123 22.49 1.70 6.81
N SER A 124 22.10 0.82 5.90
CA SER A 124 23.02 -0.03 5.14
C SER A 124 23.70 0.70 3.98
N ASN A 125 24.70 0.05 3.40
CA ASN A 125 25.45 0.56 2.24
C ASN A 125 24.74 0.31 0.91
N ASP A 126 23.64 -0.46 0.90
CA ASP A 126 22.91 -0.83 -0.31
C ASP A 126 21.51 -0.20 -0.34
N ARG A 127 20.97 -0.03 -1.54
CA ARG A 127 19.61 0.43 -1.77
C ARG A 127 18.61 -0.66 -1.37
N ARG A 128 17.59 -0.32 -0.55
CA ARG A 128 16.47 -1.20 -0.31
C ARG A 128 15.33 -0.89 -1.27
N ILE A 129 14.96 -1.86 -2.11
CA ILE A 129 13.91 -1.75 -3.12
C ILE A 129 12.81 -2.75 -2.79
N GLY A 130 11.60 -2.26 -2.59
CA GLY A 130 10.39 -3.07 -2.44
C GLY A 130 9.33 -2.65 -3.44
N LEU A 131 8.47 -3.59 -3.81
CA LEU A 131 7.27 -3.37 -4.61
C LEU A 131 6.05 -3.70 -3.75
N THR A 132 5.20 -2.72 -3.50
CA THR A 132 3.89 -2.93 -2.90
C THR A 132 2.87 -3.17 -3.99
N ILE A 133 2.04 -4.19 -3.82
CA ILE A 133 0.96 -4.56 -4.73
C ILE A 133 -0.31 -4.67 -3.88
N ASN A 134 -1.31 -3.85 -4.16
CA ASN A 134 -2.54 -3.81 -3.39
C ASN A 134 -3.68 -4.49 -4.16
N TYR A 135 -4.19 -5.57 -3.57
CA TYR A 135 -5.32 -6.32 -4.11
C TYR A 135 -6.59 -6.01 -3.33
N ILE A 136 -7.69 -5.88 -4.05
CA ILE A 136 -9.04 -5.67 -3.50
C ILE A 136 -10.01 -6.71 -4.07
N SER A 137 -11.04 -7.04 -3.30
CA SER A 137 -12.13 -7.89 -3.80
C SER A 137 -13.01 -7.12 -4.81
N THR A 138 -13.58 -7.82 -5.80
CA THR A 138 -14.42 -7.20 -6.85
C THR A 138 -15.71 -6.58 -6.33
N ASP A 139 -16.20 -6.97 -5.14
CA ASP A 139 -17.39 -6.41 -4.49
C ASP A 139 -17.12 -5.09 -3.74
N MET A 140 -15.85 -4.70 -3.58
CA MET A 140 -15.49 -3.40 -3.03
C MET A 140 -15.74 -2.30 -4.06
N TYR A 141 -16.04 -1.10 -3.55
CA TYR A 141 -16.18 0.09 -4.36
C TYR A 141 -15.62 1.34 -3.66
N GLN A 142 -15.30 2.33 -4.46
CA GLN A 142 -14.82 3.63 -4.01
C GLN A 142 -15.99 4.48 -3.50
N THR A 143 -15.85 5.12 -2.32
CA THR A 143 -16.91 5.96 -1.72
C THR A 143 -16.75 7.45 -1.98
N GLN A 144 -15.59 7.87 -2.53
CA GLN A 144 -15.24 9.28 -2.71
C GLN A 144 -15.31 9.75 -4.15
N THR A 145 -15.42 8.82 -5.10
CA THR A 145 -15.51 9.09 -6.54
C THR A 145 -16.16 7.91 -7.26
N ASP A 146 -16.81 8.19 -8.39
CA ASP A 146 -17.45 7.19 -9.26
C ASP A 146 -16.53 6.74 -10.40
N ASN A 147 -15.37 7.37 -10.58
CA ASN A 147 -14.50 7.19 -11.75
C ASN A 147 -13.15 6.56 -11.40
N ASP A 148 -13.13 5.60 -10.47
CA ASP A 148 -11.91 4.90 -10.14
C ASP A 148 -11.72 3.66 -11.01
N SER A 149 -10.47 3.22 -11.20
CA SER A 149 -10.12 2.10 -12.05
C SER A 149 -9.34 1.02 -11.31
N ALA A 150 -9.40 -0.21 -11.78
CA ALA A 150 -8.60 -1.31 -11.26
C ALA A 150 -8.48 -2.44 -12.30
N MET A 151 -7.39 -3.19 -12.27
CA MET A 151 -7.15 -4.31 -13.17
C MET A 151 -7.71 -5.61 -12.58
N LEU A 152 -8.61 -6.30 -13.30
CA LEU A 152 -9.03 -7.65 -12.90
C LEU A 152 -7.88 -8.64 -13.15
N VAL A 153 -7.38 -9.26 -12.08
CA VAL A 153 -6.26 -10.22 -12.17
C VAL A 153 -6.71 -11.67 -12.01
N ARG A 154 -7.88 -11.90 -11.42
CA ARG A 154 -8.42 -13.26 -11.25
C ARG A 154 -9.95 -13.26 -11.16
N GLY A 155 -10.57 -14.31 -11.73
CA GLY A 155 -12.01 -14.57 -11.62
C GLY A 155 -12.84 -13.72 -12.56
N VAL A 156 -14.08 -13.47 -12.16
CA VAL A 156 -15.05 -12.68 -12.92
C VAL A 156 -15.55 -11.55 -12.06
N ASP A 157 -15.50 -10.35 -12.57
CA ASP A 157 -16.17 -9.21 -11.95
C ASP A 157 -17.65 -9.17 -12.37
N GLN A 158 -18.52 -9.25 -11.37
CA GLN A 158 -19.99 -9.19 -11.53
C GLN A 158 -20.57 -7.84 -11.12
N PHE A 159 -19.75 -6.97 -10.50
CA PHE A 159 -20.20 -5.74 -9.84
C PHE A 159 -19.93 -4.50 -10.70
N ASN A 160 -18.86 -4.49 -11.49
CA ASN A 160 -18.46 -3.38 -12.36
C ASN A 160 -18.31 -2.04 -11.60
N HIS A 161 -17.76 -2.08 -10.40
CA HIS A 161 -17.56 -0.90 -9.56
C HIS A 161 -16.38 -0.02 -9.98
N PHE A 162 -15.49 -0.55 -10.82
CA PHE A 162 -14.28 0.13 -11.30
C PHE A 162 -14.21 0.06 -12.82
N GLU A 163 -13.67 1.10 -13.44
CA GLU A 163 -13.22 1.01 -14.82
C GLU A 163 -12.11 -0.05 -14.93
N MET A 164 -12.08 -0.76 -16.05
CA MET A 164 -11.12 -1.83 -16.26
C MET A 164 -9.79 -1.29 -16.78
N ASP A 165 -8.76 -1.31 -15.96
CA ASP A 165 -7.40 -1.03 -16.40
C ASP A 165 -6.92 -2.13 -17.37
N GLN A 166 -6.26 -1.71 -18.43
CA GLN A 166 -5.61 -2.60 -19.38
C GLN A 166 -4.10 -2.60 -19.15
N PRO A 167 -3.43 -3.75 -19.27
CA PRO A 167 -1.98 -3.78 -19.20
C PRO A 167 -1.38 -2.98 -20.38
N PRO A 168 -0.19 -2.39 -20.20
CA PRO A 168 0.51 -1.74 -21.30
C PRO A 168 0.78 -2.75 -22.43
N THR A 169 0.69 -2.29 -23.69
CA THR A 169 0.87 -3.13 -24.88
C THR A 169 2.32 -3.20 -25.34
N GLN A 170 3.16 -2.29 -24.86
CA GLN A 170 4.58 -2.17 -25.19
C GLN A 170 5.33 -1.42 -24.09
N GLU A 171 6.67 -1.44 -24.14
CA GLU A 171 7.50 -0.60 -23.27
C GLU A 171 7.24 0.89 -23.57
N PHE A 172 7.17 1.71 -22.52
CA PHE A 172 6.87 3.15 -22.63
C PHE A 172 5.55 3.47 -23.36
N ASP A 173 4.52 2.66 -23.14
CA ASP A 173 3.19 2.89 -23.69
C ASP A 173 2.62 4.23 -23.21
N GLU A 174 2.46 5.20 -24.12
CA GLU A 174 2.00 6.56 -23.80
C GLU A 174 0.58 6.58 -23.22
N ILE A 175 -0.30 5.68 -23.71
CA ILE A 175 -1.68 5.59 -23.18
C ILE A 175 -1.68 5.08 -21.76
N ALA A 176 -0.91 4.04 -21.46
CA ALA A 176 -0.76 3.51 -20.11
C ALA A 176 -0.13 4.56 -19.18
N TRP A 177 0.83 5.35 -19.66
CA TRP A 177 1.42 6.44 -18.89
C TRP A 177 0.42 7.56 -18.54
N ILE A 178 -0.41 7.98 -19.48
CA ILE A 178 -1.46 8.98 -19.24
C ILE A 178 -2.46 8.44 -18.21
N LYS A 179 -2.90 7.19 -18.35
CA LYS A 179 -3.81 6.54 -17.39
C LYS A 179 -3.23 6.46 -15.99
N LEU A 180 -1.94 6.14 -15.85
CA LEU A 180 -1.25 6.16 -14.56
C LEU A 180 -1.29 7.54 -13.92
N GLN A 181 -1.01 8.61 -14.67
CA GLN A 181 -1.05 9.98 -14.16
C GLN A 181 -2.46 10.41 -13.73
N GLU A 182 -3.49 10.04 -14.51
CA GLU A 182 -4.89 10.28 -14.15
C GLU A 182 -5.26 9.57 -12.85
N LYS A 183 -4.83 8.30 -12.69
CA LYS A 183 -5.03 7.50 -11.47
C LYS A 183 -4.34 8.10 -10.26
N GLU A 184 -3.10 8.51 -10.38
CA GLU A 184 -2.36 9.16 -9.28
C GLU A 184 -3.05 10.46 -8.85
N ALA A 185 -3.49 11.29 -9.79
CA ALA A 185 -4.23 12.51 -9.48
C ALA A 185 -5.53 12.22 -8.73
N LEU A 186 -6.27 11.19 -9.14
CA LEU A 186 -7.52 10.76 -8.50
C LEU A 186 -7.29 10.26 -7.06
N ILE A 187 -6.24 9.47 -6.85
CA ILE A 187 -5.87 9.00 -5.51
C ILE A 187 -5.55 10.18 -4.59
N HIS A 188 -4.79 11.17 -5.06
CA HIS A 188 -4.50 12.39 -4.31
C HIS A 188 -5.77 13.20 -3.99
N GLU A 189 -6.68 13.34 -4.94
CA GLU A 189 -7.95 14.04 -4.72
C GLU A 189 -8.82 13.33 -3.68
N THR A 190 -8.96 12.01 -3.82
CA THR A 190 -9.71 11.14 -2.89
C THR A 190 -9.18 11.28 -1.47
N TYR A 191 -7.86 11.18 -1.31
CA TYR A 191 -7.20 11.37 -0.02
C TYR A 191 -7.48 12.75 0.59
N ASN A 192 -7.39 13.81 -0.19
CA ASN A 192 -7.65 15.18 0.26
C ASN A 192 -9.12 15.39 0.67
N LYS A 193 -10.07 14.69 0.05
CA LYS A 193 -11.50 14.72 0.45
C LYS A 193 -11.73 14.08 1.81
N MET A 194 -11.06 12.97 2.09
CA MET A 194 -11.22 12.23 3.36
C MET A 194 -10.58 12.92 4.57
N ASN A 195 -9.68 13.86 4.36
CA ASN A 195 -8.91 14.52 5.42
C ASN A 195 -9.27 16.02 5.59
N LYS A 196 -10.41 16.43 5.04
CA LYS A 196 -11.05 17.73 5.30
C LYS A 196 -12.03 17.62 6.47
#